data_c726c89b960ec002bc1835a2f9a8ef91
#
_entry.id   c726c89b960ec002bc1835a2f9a8ef91
#
_cell.length_a   1.000
_cell.length_b   1.000
_cell.length_c   1.000
_cell.angle_alpha   90.00
_cell.angle_beta   90.00
_cell.angle_gamma   90.00
#
_symmetry.space_group_name_H-M   'P 1'
#
loop_
_entity.id
_entity.type
_entity.pdbx_description
1 polymer ?
#
loop_
_entity_poly.entity_id
_entity_poly.type
_entity_poly.pdbx_seq_one_letter_code
_entity_poly.pdbx_strand_id
1 'polypeptide(L)'
;MLAGELHNSAFSSLEFMEKEVWPYLDPLGLNTVIFPIAWENIEKEQGKFDFSLLKGLIDQARKHEKKVVLLWFGLWKNGESFYTPGWVKRDYKTYFRACYPGGIPSDTASPFCETAIEADKNAFCHLMKYLQEYDSEEQTVIMVQVENEIGFLGAERDFSE
;
A
#
# COMPACT_ATOMS: atom_id res chain seq x y z
N MET A 1 4.22 13.87 18.05
CA MET A 1 4.63 12.91 17.01
C MET A 1 5.64 13.60 16.12
N LEU A 2 6.80 13.02 15.94
CA LEU A 2 7.82 13.43 14.97
C LEU A 2 8.02 12.24 14.02
N ALA A 3 7.57 12.38 12.78
CA ALA A 3 7.52 11.28 11.82
C ALA A 3 8.40 11.56 10.60
N GLY A 4 8.91 10.49 9.98
CA GLY A 4 9.58 10.50 8.69
C GLY A 4 8.89 9.53 7.73
N GLU A 5 8.64 9.98 6.50
CA GLU A 5 8.10 9.13 5.45
C GLU A 5 9.23 8.49 4.65
N LEU A 6 9.13 7.20 4.44
CA LEU A 6 10.07 6.43 3.65
C LEU A 6 9.66 6.45 2.17
N HIS A 7 10.65 6.28 1.29
CA HIS A 7 10.40 6.13 -0.13
C HIS A 7 9.51 4.91 -0.44
N ASN A 8 8.71 5.00 -1.50
CA ASN A 8 7.69 4.01 -1.89
C ASN A 8 8.18 2.55 -1.99
N SER A 9 9.46 2.31 -2.20
CA SER A 9 10.02 0.95 -2.35
C SER A 9 10.90 0.51 -1.17
N ALA A 10 11.21 1.37 -0.22
CA ALA A 10 12.14 1.05 0.88
C ALA A 10 11.65 -0.14 1.72
N PHE A 11 10.35 -0.24 1.93
CA PHE A 11 9.69 -1.27 2.73
C PHE A 11 9.68 -2.68 2.09
N SER A 12 10.06 -2.84 0.84
CA SER A 12 9.90 -4.09 0.09
C SER A 12 10.85 -5.22 0.52
N SER A 13 11.86 -4.91 1.33
CA SER A 13 12.83 -5.87 1.84
C SER A 13 13.17 -5.62 3.29
N LEU A 14 12.94 -6.62 4.15
CA LEU A 14 13.32 -6.55 5.57
C LEU A 14 14.82 -6.40 5.76
N GLU A 15 15.62 -7.01 4.89
CA GLU A 15 17.08 -6.91 4.95
C GLU A 15 17.54 -5.48 4.59
N PHE A 16 16.93 -4.88 3.56
CA PHE A 16 17.23 -3.50 3.19
C PHE A 16 16.85 -2.52 4.31
N MET A 17 15.68 -2.69 4.88
CA MET A 17 15.23 -1.89 6.02
C MET A 17 16.23 -1.96 7.18
N GLU A 18 16.65 -3.16 7.56
CA GLU A 18 17.56 -3.35 8.70
C GLU A 18 18.96 -2.77 8.44
N LYS A 19 19.49 -2.88 7.22
CA LYS A 19 20.84 -2.46 6.89
C LYS A 19 20.95 -1.00 6.44
N GLU A 20 19.98 -0.54 5.66
CA GLU A 20 20.09 0.71 4.91
C GLU A 20 19.10 1.80 5.38
N VAL A 21 18.07 1.45 6.17
CA VAL A 21 17.05 2.42 6.56
C VAL A 21 17.12 2.75 8.04
N TRP A 22 16.94 1.76 8.91
CA TRP A 22 16.92 1.98 10.36
C TRP A 22 18.15 2.70 10.90
N PRO A 23 19.42 2.37 10.48
CA PRO A 23 20.60 3.07 10.95
C PRO A 23 20.62 4.58 10.66
N TYR A 24 19.93 5.01 9.60
CA TYR A 24 19.80 6.44 9.27
C TYR A 24 18.64 7.11 9.98
N LEU A 25 17.60 6.37 10.33
CA LEU A 25 16.43 6.91 11.03
C LEU A 25 16.66 7.10 12.53
N ASP A 26 17.39 6.20 13.16
CA ASP A 26 17.60 6.22 14.60
C ASP A 26 18.26 7.53 15.09
N PRO A 27 19.32 8.06 14.43
CA PRO A 27 19.93 9.32 14.85
C PRO A 27 19.07 10.56 14.66
N LEU A 28 17.98 10.48 13.84
CA LEU A 28 17.11 11.63 13.57
C LEU A 28 16.15 11.94 14.72
N GLY A 29 16.09 11.09 15.75
CA GLY A 29 15.19 11.29 16.89
C GLY A 29 13.69 11.14 16.53
N LEU A 30 13.38 10.52 15.39
CA LEU A 30 12.00 10.21 15.00
C LEU A 30 11.40 9.19 15.97
N ASN A 31 10.14 9.36 16.33
CA ASN A 31 9.39 8.38 17.11
C ASN A 31 8.33 7.63 16.28
N THR A 32 8.16 8.02 15.02
CA THR A 32 7.17 7.44 14.10
C THR A 32 7.78 7.35 12.71
N VAL A 33 7.45 6.28 11.99
CA VAL A 33 7.81 6.10 10.58
C VAL A 33 6.54 5.92 9.76
N ILE A 34 6.55 6.45 8.55
CA ILE A 34 5.46 6.35 7.60
C ILE A 34 5.97 5.54 6.43
N PHE A 35 5.33 4.43 6.11
CA PHE A 35 5.70 3.63 4.95
C PHE A 35 4.48 2.92 4.33
N PRO A 36 4.53 2.66 3.02
CA PRO A 36 3.46 1.96 2.35
C PRO A 36 3.49 0.46 2.62
N ILE A 37 2.33 -0.14 2.47
CA ILE A 37 2.15 -1.58 2.23
C ILE A 37 1.32 -1.74 0.96
N ALA A 38 1.89 -2.42 -0.03
CA ALA A 38 1.25 -2.58 -1.32
C ALA A 38 0.39 -3.84 -1.38
N TRP A 39 -0.75 -3.74 -2.06
CA TRP A 39 -1.65 -4.87 -2.26
C TRP A 39 -0.94 -6.05 -2.93
N GLU A 40 -0.11 -5.77 -3.95
CA GLU A 40 0.66 -6.82 -4.65
C GLU A 40 1.61 -7.60 -3.74
N ASN A 41 2.01 -7.05 -2.60
CA ASN A 41 2.91 -7.71 -1.66
C ASN A 41 2.18 -8.68 -0.75
N ILE A 42 0.89 -8.42 -0.46
CA ILE A 42 0.11 -9.24 0.48
C ILE A 42 -0.82 -10.24 -0.20
N GLU A 43 -1.18 -10.05 -1.48
CA GLU A 43 -2.09 -10.93 -2.24
C GLU A 43 -1.51 -11.23 -3.63
N LYS A 44 -0.38 -11.91 -3.67
CA LYS A 44 0.29 -12.28 -4.94
C LYS A 44 -0.56 -13.21 -5.82
N GLU A 45 -1.34 -14.07 -5.20
CA GLU A 45 -2.33 -14.94 -5.81
C GLU A 45 -3.71 -14.60 -5.24
N GLN A 46 -4.71 -14.51 -6.11
CA GLN A 46 -6.07 -14.15 -5.72
C GLN A 46 -6.60 -15.02 -4.57
N GLY A 47 -7.05 -14.39 -3.50
CA GLY A 47 -7.60 -15.04 -2.31
C GLY A 47 -6.54 -15.65 -1.37
N LYS A 48 -5.23 -15.48 -1.66
CA LYS A 48 -4.16 -15.97 -0.78
C LYS A 48 -3.39 -14.79 -0.19
N PHE A 49 -3.60 -14.55 1.09
CA PHE A 49 -2.99 -13.44 1.81
C PHE A 49 -1.74 -13.87 2.56
N ASP A 50 -0.64 -13.15 2.36
CA ASP A 50 0.64 -13.34 3.05
C ASP A 50 1.07 -12.02 3.71
N PHE A 51 1.01 -11.98 5.03
CA PHE A 51 1.40 -10.83 5.82
C PHE A 51 2.81 -10.93 6.41
N SER A 52 3.63 -11.87 5.96
CA SER A 52 4.97 -12.11 6.51
C SER A 52 5.88 -10.87 6.40
N LEU A 53 5.82 -10.16 5.28
CA LEU A 53 6.56 -8.90 5.08
C LEU A 53 6.08 -7.83 6.07
N LEU A 54 4.79 -7.60 6.16
CA LEU A 54 4.21 -6.60 7.08
C LEU A 54 4.54 -6.94 8.53
N LYS A 55 4.42 -8.22 8.90
CA LYS A 55 4.84 -8.70 10.23
C LYS A 55 6.27 -8.30 10.55
N GLY A 56 7.20 -8.61 9.65
CA GLY A 56 8.61 -8.28 9.83
C GLY A 56 8.88 -6.79 9.95
N LEU A 57 8.18 -5.97 9.17
CA LEU A 57 8.29 -4.50 9.24
C LEU A 57 7.80 -3.95 10.59
N ILE A 58 6.67 -4.47 11.11
CA ILE A 58 6.15 -4.09 12.42
C ILE A 58 7.11 -4.53 13.53
N ASP A 59 7.67 -5.74 13.45
CA ASP A 59 8.65 -6.23 14.42
C ASP A 59 9.93 -5.40 14.42
N GLN A 60 10.42 -5.00 13.26
CA GLN A 60 11.56 -4.09 13.17
C GLN A 60 11.23 -2.72 13.77
N ALA A 61 10.07 -2.16 13.46
CA ALA A 61 9.65 -0.89 14.05
C ALA A 61 9.60 -0.95 15.59
N ARG A 62 9.09 -2.04 16.17
CA ARG A 62 9.11 -2.30 17.62
C ARG A 62 10.54 -2.35 18.16
N LYS A 63 11.43 -3.10 17.50
CA LYS A 63 12.84 -3.21 17.86
C LYS A 63 13.53 -1.83 17.91
N HIS A 64 13.17 -0.94 17.00
CA HIS A 64 13.68 0.42 16.89
C HIS A 64 12.85 1.46 17.68
N GLU A 65 11.92 1.01 18.53
CA GLU A 65 11.06 1.87 19.36
C GLU A 65 10.28 2.92 18.55
N LYS A 66 9.80 2.56 17.37
CA LYS A 66 9.04 3.44 16.47
C LYS A 66 7.58 3.00 16.39
N LYS A 67 6.69 3.99 16.34
CA LYS A 67 5.31 3.80 15.87
C LYS A 67 5.27 3.87 14.35
N VAL A 68 4.20 3.33 13.78
CA VAL A 68 4.03 3.19 12.32
C VAL A 68 2.74 3.87 11.88
N VAL A 69 2.83 4.62 10.80
CA VAL A 69 1.69 5.01 9.97
C VAL A 69 1.81 4.22 8.67
N LEU A 70 0.81 3.40 8.37
CA LEU A 70 0.75 2.66 7.11
C LEU A 70 0.06 3.46 6.02
N LEU A 71 0.62 3.44 4.82
CA LEU A 71 -0.04 3.93 3.61
C LEU A 71 -0.51 2.71 2.83
N TRP A 72 -1.85 2.53 2.67
CA TRP A 72 -2.38 1.46 1.84
C TRP A 72 -2.25 1.84 0.37
N PHE A 73 -1.35 1.16 -0.33
CA PHE A 73 -1.25 1.23 -1.78
C PHE A 73 -2.09 0.11 -2.38
N GLY A 74 -3.38 0.37 -2.49
CA GLY A 74 -4.38 -0.57 -2.99
C GLY A 74 -4.63 -0.43 -4.48
N LEU A 75 -5.88 -0.14 -4.82
CA LEU A 75 -6.32 0.02 -6.20
C LEU A 75 -5.69 1.25 -6.85
N TRP A 76 -5.58 2.34 -6.10
CA TRP A 76 -5.23 3.64 -6.64
C TRP A 76 -4.01 4.27 -5.98
N LYS A 77 -3.08 4.72 -6.80
CA LYS A 77 -2.04 5.67 -6.42
C LYS A 77 -1.80 6.63 -7.59
N ASN A 78 -2.30 7.86 -7.48
CA ASN A 78 -2.20 8.98 -8.43
C ASN A 78 -2.56 8.68 -9.91
N GLY A 79 -3.07 7.49 -10.23
CA GLY A 79 -3.46 7.09 -11.57
C GLY A 79 -2.33 6.71 -12.52
N GLU A 80 -1.07 6.79 -12.09
CA GLU A 80 0.09 6.40 -12.90
C GLU A 80 0.94 5.31 -12.25
N SER A 81 0.94 5.24 -10.93
CA SER A 81 1.60 4.17 -10.19
C SER A 81 0.58 3.13 -9.78
N PHE A 82 0.89 1.85 -9.99
CA PHE A 82 -0.06 0.80 -9.65
C PHE A 82 0.62 -0.33 -8.89
N TYR A 83 0.06 -0.57 -7.72
CA TYR A 83 0.52 -1.55 -6.75
C TYR A 83 -0.47 -2.70 -6.57
N THR A 84 -1.41 -2.84 -7.53
CA THR A 84 -2.34 -3.96 -7.58
C THR A 84 -1.60 -5.25 -7.94
N PRO A 85 -2.11 -6.41 -7.51
CA PRO A 85 -1.50 -7.70 -7.84
C PRO A 85 -1.44 -7.98 -9.34
N GLY A 86 -0.51 -8.85 -9.72
CA GLY A 86 -0.33 -9.24 -11.11
C GLY A 86 -1.55 -9.88 -11.77
N TRP A 87 -2.43 -10.52 -10.98
CA TRP A 87 -3.68 -11.09 -11.51
C TRP A 87 -4.71 -9.99 -11.86
N VAL A 88 -4.74 -8.86 -11.16
CA VAL A 88 -5.51 -7.66 -11.55
C VAL A 88 -4.90 -7.03 -12.80
N LYS A 89 -3.57 -6.82 -12.79
CA LYS A 89 -2.84 -6.15 -13.88
C LYS A 89 -3.00 -6.84 -15.24
N ARG A 90 -3.15 -8.16 -15.26
CA ARG A 90 -3.25 -8.97 -16.49
C ARG A 90 -4.67 -9.13 -17.06
N ASP A 91 -5.69 -8.90 -16.25
CA ASP A 91 -7.09 -9.11 -16.67
C ASP A 91 -7.82 -7.79 -16.90
N TYR A 92 -7.56 -7.17 -18.05
CA TYR A 92 -8.21 -5.92 -18.47
C TYR A 92 -9.70 -6.04 -18.74
N LYS A 93 -10.23 -7.25 -18.85
CA LYS A 93 -11.67 -7.46 -19.10
C LYS A 93 -12.45 -7.38 -17.82
N THR A 94 -11.96 -8.01 -16.77
CA THR A 94 -12.59 -8.00 -15.45
C THR A 94 -12.27 -6.72 -14.69
N TYR A 95 -11.04 -6.18 -14.85
CA TYR A 95 -10.54 -4.99 -14.17
C TYR A 95 -10.20 -3.91 -15.21
N PHE A 96 -11.25 -3.27 -15.74
CA PHE A 96 -11.02 -2.27 -16.79
C PHE A 96 -10.22 -1.07 -16.31
N ARG A 97 -9.51 -0.43 -17.24
CA ARG A 97 -8.56 0.64 -16.96
C ARG A 97 -9.23 1.99 -16.86
N ALA A 98 -8.67 2.85 -16.02
CA ALA A 98 -8.93 4.28 -16.11
C ALA A 98 -8.44 4.81 -17.46
N CYS A 99 -9.12 5.81 -17.99
CA CYS A 99 -8.82 6.35 -19.31
C CYS A 99 -8.54 7.85 -19.25
N TYR A 100 -7.55 8.26 -20.03
CA TYR A 100 -7.33 9.67 -20.40
C TYR A 100 -8.39 10.15 -21.39
N PRO A 101 -8.50 11.47 -21.63
CA PRO A 101 -9.37 12.03 -22.67
C PRO A 101 -9.18 11.33 -24.01
N GLY A 102 -10.28 11.01 -24.70
CA GLY A 102 -10.27 10.26 -25.95
C GLY A 102 -10.21 8.74 -25.79
N GLY A 103 -10.42 8.23 -24.58
CA GLY A 103 -10.49 6.78 -24.32
C GLY A 103 -9.14 6.09 -24.34
N ILE A 104 -8.05 6.83 -24.14
CA ILE A 104 -6.68 6.27 -24.07
C ILE A 104 -6.52 5.61 -22.70
N PRO A 105 -6.33 4.27 -22.60
CA PRO A 105 -6.22 3.60 -21.32
C PRO A 105 -4.92 3.96 -20.59
N SER A 106 -5.03 4.14 -19.28
CA SER A 106 -3.88 4.19 -18.36
C SER A 106 -3.43 2.78 -17.98
N ASP A 107 -2.35 2.68 -17.22
CA ASP A 107 -1.91 1.40 -16.67
C ASP A 107 -2.67 0.98 -15.40
N THR A 108 -3.42 1.91 -14.80
CA THR A 108 -4.15 1.70 -13.54
C THR A 108 -5.60 1.24 -13.81
N ALA A 109 -6.11 0.32 -13.00
CA ALA A 109 -7.53 -0.04 -13.05
C ALA A 109 -8.39 1.16 -12.63
N SER A 110 -9.57 1.29 -13.26
CA SER A 110 -10.48 2.40 -12.99
C SER A 110 -11.05 2.34 -11.57
N PRO A 111 -11.13 3.49 -10.86
CA PRO A 111 -11.87 3.58 -9.60
C PRO A 111 -13.41 3.47 -9.80
N PHE A 112 -13.90 3.38 -11.03
CA PHE A 112 -15.30 3.07 -11.36
C PHE A 112 -15.52 1.59 -11.69
N CYS A 113 -14.47 0.77 -11.67
CA CYS A 113 -14.56 -0.67 -11.85
C CYS A 113 -14.99 -1.34 -10.54
N GLU A 114 -16.29 -1.63 -10.39
CA GLU A 114 -16.85 -2.23 -9.17
C GLU A 114 -16.11 -3.52 -8.76
N THR A 115 -15.74 -4.35 -9.73
CA THR A 115 -14.99 -5.59 -9.48
C THR A 115 -13.61 -5.31 -8.86
N ALA A 116 -12.94 -4.26 -9.33
CA ALA A 116 -11.64 -3.86 -8.80
C ALA A 116 -11.78 -3.27 -7.39
N ILE A 117 -12.80 -2.44 -7.17
CA ILE A 117 -13.10 -1.86 -5.85
C ILE A 117 -13.39 -2.96 -4.82
N GLU A 118 -14.23 -3.93 -5.15
CA GLU A 118 -14.57 -5.01 -4.22
C GLU A 118 -13.37 -5.92 -3.93
N ALA A 119 -12.49 -6.14 -4.89
CA ALA A 119 -11.27 -6.90 -4.69
C ALA A 119 -10.27 -6.17 -3.75
N ASP A 120 -10.06 -4.86 -3.97
CA ASP A 120 -9.23 -4.02 -3.11
C ASP A 120 -9.80 -3.92 -1.69
N LYS A 121 -11.09 -3.63 -1.56
CA LYS A 121 -11.80 -3.61 -0.29
C LYS A 121 -11.65 -4.93 0.48
N ASN A 122 -11.75 -6.07 -0.20
CA ASN A 122 -11.53 -7.37 0.40
C ASN A 122 -10.10 -7.50 0.94
N ALA A 123 -9.09 -7.09 0.16
CA ALA A 123 -7.70 -7.12 0.58
C ALA A 123 -7.44 -6.19 1.77
N PHE A 124 -7.99 -4.98 1.73
CA PHE A 124 -7.91 -4.03 2.83
C PHE A 124 -8.57 -4.56 4.12
N CYS A 125 -9.73 -5.20 4.02
CA CYS A 125 -10.38 -5.82 5.17
C CYS A 125 -9.51 -6.93 5.79
N HIS A 126 -8.83 -7.74 4.98
CA HIS A 126 -7.90 -8.75 5.47
C HIS A 126 -6.68 -8.12 6.15
N LEU A 127 -6.14 -7.02 5.60
CA LEU A 127 -5.08 -6.25 6.25
C LEU A 127 -5.52 -5.74 7.63
N MET A 128 -6.69 -5.11 7.72
CA MET A 128 -7.19 -4.57 8.99
C MET A 128 -7.46 -5.65 10.02
N LYS A 129 -7.99 -6.80 9.59
CA LYS A 129 -8.19 -7.96 10.47
C LYS A 129 -6.84 -8.49 10.98
N TYR A 130 -5.86 -8.62 10.10
CA TYR A 130 -4.51 -9.03 10.51
C TYR A 130 -3.90 -8.07 11.54
N LEU A 131 -3.99 -6.76 11.34
CA LEU A 131 -3.52 -5.77 12.31
C LEU A 131 -4.26 -5.87 13.65
N GLN A 132 -5.57 -6.09 13.62
CA GLN A 132 -6.35 -6.30 14.83
C GLN A 132 -5.88 -7.55 15.61
N GLU A 133 -5.55 -8.62 14.93
CA GLU A 133 -5.09 -9.87 15.56
C GLU A 133 -3.63 -9.77 16.03
N TYR A 134 -2.77 -9.08 15.27
CA TYR A 134 -1.34 -9.07 15.52
C TYR A 134 -0.82 -7.89 16.35
N ASP A 135 -1.44 -6.73 16.25
CA ASP A 135 -0.91 -5.46 16.79
C ASP A 135 -1.84 -4.79 17.81
N SER A 136 -2.98 -5.39 18.16
CA SER A 136 -3.98 -4.75 19.06
C SER A 136 -3.43 -4.42 20.46
N GLU A 137 -2.53 -5.22 20.99
CA GLU A 137 -1.95 -5.02 22.32
C GLU A 137 -0.82 -3.99 22.28
N GLU A 138 0.11 -4.12 21.33
CA GLU A 138 1.29 -3.28 21.21
C GLU A 138 1.01 -1.92 20.56
N GLN A 139 -0.03 -1.86 19.72
CA GLN A 139 -0.42 -0.64 19.01
C GLN A 139 0.76 0.05 18.33
N THR A 140 1.57 -0.73 17.64
CA THR A 140 2.71 -0.23 16.87
C THR A 140 2.23 0.58 15.69
N VAL A 141 1.23 0.07 14.97
CA VAL A 141 0.54 0.78 13.89
C VAL A 141 -0.55 1.67 14.52
N ILE A 142 -0.33 2.98 14.45
CA ILE A 142 -1.23 3.97 15.07
C ILE A 142 -2.20 4.62 14.09
N MET A 143 -1.96 4.48 12.79
CA MET A 143 -2.79 5.07 11.74
C MET A 143 -2.62 4.30 10.44
N VAL A 144 -3.68 4.24 9.66
CA VAL A 144 -3.66 3.74 8.28
C VAL A 144 -4.27 4.81 7.36
N GLN A 145 -3.54 5.22 6.34
CA GLN A 145 -4.08 6.02 5.24
C GLN A 145 -4.67 5.08 4.22
N VAL A 146 -5.94 5.28 3.87
CA VAL A 146 -6.65 4.48 2.86
C VAL A 146 -6.43 5.12 1.51
N GLU A 147 -5.84 4.36 0.58
CA GLU A 147 -5.39 4.83 -0.74
C GLU A 147 -4.36 5.96 -0.66
N ASN A 148 -3.83 6.38 -1.79
CA ASN A 148 -2.83 7.44 -1.84
C ASN A 148 -2.99 8.30 -3.08
N GLU A 149 -2.87 9.62 -2.89
CA GLU A 149 -2.87 10.60 -3.99
C GLU A 149 -4.05 10.37 -4.97
N ILE A 150 -5.27 10.56 -4.48
CA ILE A 150 -6.51 10.21 -5.20
C ILE A 150 -6.77 10.99 -6.51
N GLY A 151 -5.91 11.95 -6.85
CA GLY A 151 -5.95 12.62 -8.14
C GLY A 151 -5.50 11.73 -9.30
N PHE A 152 -5.88 12.10 -10.52
CA PHE A 152 -5.45 11.43 -11.74
C PHE A 152 -4.40 12.30 -12.44
N LEU A 153 -3.12 11.93 -12.33
CA LEU A 153 -2.04 12.66 -12.99
C LEU A 153 -2.24 12.63 -14.52
N GLY A 154 -2.10 13.82 -15.14
CA GLY A 154 -2.28 13.97 -16.59
C GLY A 154 -3.72 14.20 -17.05
N ALA A 155 -4.73 14.12 -16.17
CA ALA A 155 -6.12 14.43 -16.47
C ALA A 155 -6.87 14.91 -15.23
N GLU A 156 -7.98 15.64 -15.44
CA GLU A 156 -8.83 16.10 -14.34
C GLU A 156 -9.71 14.99 -13.73
N ARG A 157 -9.88 13.88 -14.44
CA ARG A 157 -10.66 12.72 -13.99
C ARG A 157 -10.36 11.48 -14.83
N ASP A 158 -10.91 10.35 -14.41
CA ASP A 158 -11.03 9.15 -15.25
C ASP A 158 -12.16 9.36 -16.29
N PHE A 159 -11.86 9.07 -17.56
CA PHE A 159 -12.76 9.14 -18.71
C PHE A 159 -13.18 7.75 -19.19
N SER A 160 -13.03 6.69 -18.38
CA SER A 160 -13.61 5.38 -18.68
C SER A 160 -15.13 5.45 -18.69
N GLU A 161 -15.79 4.64 -19.56
CA GLU A 161 -17.25 4.54 -19.72
C GLU A 161 -17.84 3.45 -18.84
#